data_de7afc93754e00ea2bc3c2dd42e4ccde
#
_entry.id   de7afc93754e00ea2bc3c2dd42e4ccde
#
_cell.length_a   1.000
_cell.length_b   1.000
_cell.length_c   1.000
_cell.angle_alpha   90.00
_cell.angle_beta   90.00
_cell.angle_gamma   90.00
#
_symmetry.space_group_name_H-M   'P 1'
#
loop_
_entity.id
_entity.type
_entity.pdbx_description
1 polymer ?
#
loop_
_entity_poly.entity_id
_entity_poly.type
_entity_poly.pdbx_seq_one_letter_code
_entity_poly.pdbx_strand_id
1 'polypeptide(L)'
;LKDIAPNLPVVMVTKNEEEDIMDQAIGSKIADYLIKPVNPKQILLTLKKNIHQREIVQEVTQTGYRQDFGRIGMQLSEQLTPDEWKELYRRLVHWELELASTGSAMDDMLRMQKEEANATFAKFVKRHYEHWVQHPDERPLMSPDLFKRCIFPRLTAGRKVFLLVLDNLRYDQWRAISGELADDFDIDEDLYYTILPTATQYARNAIFAGLMPLQIKQMYPDLWVDEEEDEGKNLNEKALIAHQLERFRRREQFTYHKLNDSQAVSQLLTQIKQFAATSLNVLVINFIDILSHARTESRMVRELAGSEGAYRGITQSWFKHTPIRQLFRQLAELDYDLIITTDHGSIKVDQPSKVVGDRNVNTNLRYKLGRNLSYNAKDVYEVREPKALLLPQPILSTAYIFATGNRFFAYPNNYNHYVQYYTDTFQHGGISMEEMLVPLITLRPKRR
;
A
#
# COMPACT_ATOMS: atom_id res chain seq x y z
N LEU A 1 -28.63 5.34 26.48
CA LEU A 1 -27.93 4.03 26.62
C LEU A 1 -26.75 3.95 25.65
N LYS A 2 -26.93 4.28 24.37
CA LYS A 2 -25.87 4.23 23.35
C LYS A 2 -24.74 5.23 23.60
N ASP A 3 -25.01 6.36 24.26
CA ASP A 3 -23.99 7.35 24.63
C ASP A 3 -23.08 6.84 25.75
N ILE A 4 -23.60 5.95 26.61
CA ILE A 4 -22.86 5.36 27.74
C ILE A 4 -22.18 4.05 27.33
N ALA A 5 -22.85 3.23 26.51
CA ALA A 5 -22.36 1.95 26.05
C ALA A 5 -22.65 1.76 24.54
N PRO A 6 -21.80 2.32 23.65
CA PRO A 6 -22.05 2.32 22.21
C PRO A 6 -22.22 0.92 21.58
N ASN A 7 -21.56 -0.08 22.15
CA ASN A 7 -21.54 -1.44 21.66
C ASN A 7 -22.64 -2.35 22.27
N LEU A 8 -23.43 -1.84 23.21
CA LEU A 8 -24.51 -2.61 23.82
C LEU A 8 -25.64 -2.84 22.79
N PRO A 9 -26.01 -4.08 22.44
CA PRO A 9 -27.15 -4.33 21.58
C PRO A 9 -28.43 -3.93 22.32
N VAL A 10 -29.20 -3.03 21.71
CA VAL A 10 -30.49 -2.57 22.24
C VAL A 10 -31.59 -3.08 21.34
N VAL A 11 -32.54 -3.83 21.89
CA VAL A 11 -33.72 -4.31 21.19
C VAL A 11 -34.94 -3.56 21.69
N MET A 12 -35.67 -2.91 20.79
CA MET A 12 -36.90 -2.22 21.13
C MET A 12 -38.11 -3.13 20.98
N VAL A 13 -39.01 -3.10 21.96
CA VAL A 13 -40.27 -3.84 21.91
C VAL A 13 -41.42 -2.85 22.02
N THR A 14 -42.20 -2.74 20.97
CA THR A 14 -43.28 -1.73 20.87
C THR A 14 -44.61 -2.34 20.43
N LYS A 15 -45.74 -1.60 20.63
CA LYS A 15 -47.07 -1.95 20.11
C LYS A 15 -47.34 -1.24 18.78
N ASN A 16 -46.53 -0.25 18.39
CA ASN A 16 -46.80 0.63 17.26
C ASN A 16 -46.11 0.08 16.02
N GLU A 17 -46.87 0.01 14.92
CA GLU A 17 -46.41 -0.42 13.58
C GLU A 17 -46.14 0.79 12.66
N GLU A 18 -46.15 2.02 13.21
CA GLU A 18 -45.93 3.24 12.41
C GLU A 18 -44.51 3.28 11.83
N GLU A 19 -44.42 3.53 10.55
CA GLU A 19 -43.21 3.58 9.75
C GLU A 19 -42.19 4.61 10.29
N ASP A 20 -42.67 5.77 10.77
CA ASP A 20 -41.85 6.83 11.35
C ASP A 20 -41.11 6.42 12.63
N ILE A 21 -41.68 5.52 13.44
CA ILE A 21 -41.05 4.98 14.65
C ILE A 21 -39.97 3.93 14.28
N MET A 22 -40.21 3.18 13.20
CA MET A 22 -39.23 2.26 12.64
C MET A 22 -38.01 3.02 12.13
N ASP A 23 -38.19 4.06 11.36
CA ASP A 23 -37.12 4.88 10.80
C ASP A 23 -36.30 5.58 11.89
N GLN A 24 -36.97 6.11 12.94
CA GLN A 24 -36.29 6.65 14.12
C GLN A 24 -35.51 5.58 14.89
N ALA A 25 -36.03 4.37 15.00
CA ALA A 25 -35.36 3.26 15.66
C ALA A 25 -34.10 2.82 14.89
N ILE A 26 -34.18 2.72 13.58
CA ILE A 26 -33.03 2.45 12.66
C ILE A 26 -32.00 3.57 12.75
N GLY A 27 -32.44 4.82 12.70
CA GLY A 27 -31.58 5.99 12.86
C GLY A 27 -30.88 6.07 14.23
N SER A 28 -31.48 5.49 15.27
CA SER A 28 -30.95 5.47 16.64
C SER A 28 -29.97 4.32 16.91
N LYS A 29 -29.49 3.59 15.88
CA LYS A 29 -28.57 2.46 15.99
C LYS A 29 -29.09 1.32 16.92
N ILE A 30 -30.39 1.06 16.91
CA ILE A 30 -31.01 -0.04 17.62
C ILE A 30 -30.66 -1.36 16.89
N ALA A 31 -30.32 -2.39 17.66
CA ALA A 31 -29.85 -3.66 17.11
C ALA A 31 -30.97 -4.51 16.51
N ASP A 32 -32.20 -4.43 17.07
CA ASP A 32 -33.37 -5.12 16.56
C ASP A 32 -34.66 -4.52 17.16
N TYR A 33 -35.79 -4.89 16.59
CA TYR A 33 -37.08 -4.33 16.95
C TYR A 33 -38.16 -5.41 16.85
N LEU A 34 -39.04 -5.49 17.88
CA LEU A 34 -40.09 -6.49 18.01
C LEU A 34 -41.45 -5.83 18.25
N ILE A 35 -42.47 -6.30 17.56
CA ILE A 35 -43.85 -5.79 17.68
C ILE A 35 -44.63 -6.66 18.65
N LYS A 36 -45.38 -6.05 19.57
CA LYS A 36 -46.27 -6.78 20.49
C LYS A 36 -47.58 -7.17 19.76
N PRO A 37 -48.06 -8.41 19.97
CA PRO A 37 -47.62 -9.44 20.90
C PRO A 37 -46.38 -10.17 20.41
N VAL A 38 -45.33 -10.25 21.25
CA VAL A 38 -44.06 -10.86 20.88
C VAL A 38 -44.09 -12.37 21.06
N ASN A 39 -43.77 -13.13 20.03
CA ASN A 39 -43.62 -14.56 20.10
C ASN A 39 -42.32 -14.90 20.83
N PRO A 40 -42.33 -15.82 21.84
CA PRO A 40 -41.11 -16.25 22.53
C PRO A 40 -40.00 -16.74 21.60
N LYS A 41 -40.33 -17.35 20.45
CA LYS A 41 -39.35 -17.74 19.44
C LYS A 41 -38.66 -16.57 18.79
N GLN A 42 -39.37 -15.44 18.56
CA GLN A 42 -38.79 -14.22 18.02
C GLN A 42 -37.81 -13.59 19.02
N ILE A 43 -38.18 -13.55 20.32
CA ILE A 43 -37.27 -13.08 21.37
C ILE A 43 -35.99 -13.93 21.39
N LEU A 44 -36.13 -15.27 21.36
CA LEU A 44 -34.99 -16.17 21.37
C LEU A 44 -34.10 -15.99 20.14
N LEU A 45 -34.69 -15.82 18.95
CA LEU A 45 -33.94 -15.55 17.70
C LEU A 45 -33.21 -14.21 17.76
N THR A 46 -33.88 -13.16 18.22
CA THR A 46 -33.27 -11.82 18.37
C THR A 46 -32.14 -11.83 19.39
N LEU A 47 -32.29 -12.52 20.51
CA LEU A 47 -31.24 -12.70 21.51
C LEU A 47 -30.05 -13.47 20.93
N LYS A 48 -30.31 -14.63 20.28
CA LYS A 48 -29.25 -15.38 19.61
C LYS A 48 -28.51 -14.52 18.57
N LYS A 49 -29.23 -13.84 17.71
CA LYS A 49 -28.66 -12.96 16.68
C LYS A 49 -27.75 -11.86 17.29
N ASN A 50 -28.20 -11.21 18.38
CA ASN A 50 -27.50 -10.05 18.93
C ASN A 50 -26.44 -10.40 19.97
N ILE A 51 -26.58 -11.51 20.70
CA ILE A 51 -25.62 -11.94 21.75
C ILE A 51 -24.54 -12.83 21.13
N HIS A 52 -24.92 -13.79 20.29
CA HIS A 52 -24.01 -14.77 19.71
C HIS A 52 -23.52 -14.39 18.30
N GLN A 53 -23.92 -13.24 17.75
CA GLN A 53 -23.53 -12.84 16.41
C GLN A 53 -21.99 -12.78 16.25
N ARG A 54 -21.28 -12.27 17.24
CA ARG A 54 -19.81 -12.22 17.22
C ARG A 54 -19.20 -13.62 17.19
N GLU A 55 -19.69 -14.53 18.02
CA GLU A 55 -19.22 -15.92 18.09
C GLU A 55 -19.48 -16.66 16.78
N ILE A 56 -20.67 -16.49 16.20
CA ILE A 56 -21.04 -17.09 14.91
C ILE A 56 -20.17 -16.54 13.78
N VAL A 57 -20.00 -15.22 13.72
CA VAL A 57 -19.14 -14.59 12.70
C VAL A 57 -17.70 -15.08 12.86
N GLN A 58 -17.18 -15.13 14.09
CA GLN A 58 -15.83 -15.63 14.37
C GLN A 58 -15.67 -17.10 13.94
N GLU A 59 -16.62 -17.98 14.25
CA GLU A 59 -16.58 -19.39 13.86
C GLU A 59 -16.64 -19.58 12.34
N VAL A 60 -17.51 -18.82 11.66
CA VAL A 60 -17.61 -18.84 10.19
C VAL A 60 -16.32 -18.34 9.54
N THR A 61 -15.75 -17.24 10.04
CA THR A 61 -14.48 -16.68 9.53
C THR A 61 -13.33 -17.66 9.74
N GLN A 62 -13.20 -18.26 10.93
CA GLN A 62 -12.16 -19.24 11.20
C GLN A 62 -12.30 -20.50 10.34
N THR A 63 -13.52 -20.98 10.13
CA THR A 63 -13.79 -22.14 9.27
C THR A 63 -13.45 -21.83 7.81
N GLY A 64 -13.85 -20.66 7.33
CA GLY A 64 -13.50 -20.18 5.98
C GLY A 64 -12.00 -20.09 5.77
N TYR A 65 -11.27 -19.50 6.73
CA TYR A 65 -9.81 -19.42 6.64
C TYR A 65 -9.13 -20.79 6.67
N ARG A 66 -9.58 -21.72 7.53
CA ARG A 66 -9.00 -23.09 7.55
C ARG A 66 -9.15 -23.80 6.22
N GLN A 67 -10.27 -23.63 5.53
CA GLN A 67 -10.47 -24.20 4.19
C GLN A 67 -9.54 -23.55 3.16
N ASP A 68 -9.40 -22.24 3.22
CA ASP A 68 -8.57 -21.49 2.27
C ASP A 68 -7.07 -21.64 2.56
N PHE A 69 -6.68 -21.85 3.81
CA PHE A 69 -5.30 -22.11 4.23
C PHE A 69 -4.67 -23.27 3.45
N GLY A 70 -5.38 -24.39 3.35
CA GLY A 70 -4.92 -25.55 2.57
C GLY A 70 -4.81 -25.24 1.07
N ARG A 71 -5.75 -24.46 0.53
CA ARG A 71 -5.73 -24.04 -0.88
C ARG A 71 -4.57 -23.11 -1.19
N ILE A 72 -4.31 -22.13 -0.33
CA ILE A 72 -3.15 -21.24 -0.45
C ILE A 72 -1.85 -22.04 -0.36
N GLY A 73 -1.74 -22.98 0.58
CA GLY A 73 -0.55 -23.84 0.71
C GLY A 73 -0.30 -24.69 -0.53
N MET A 74 -1.34 -25.23 -1.18
CA MET A 74 -1.20 -25.93 -2.45
C MET A 74 -0.73 -25.01 -3.57
N GLN A 75 -1.30 -23.81 -3.70
CA GLN A 75 -0.88 -22.82 -4.69
C GLN A 75 0.59 -22.42 -4.51
N LEU A 76 1.08 -22.26 -3.30
CA LEU A 76 2.48 -21.91 -3.02
C LEU A 76 3.47 -23.02 -3.46
N SER A 77 3.01 -24.26 -3.63
CA SER A 77 3.83 -25.36 -4.16
C SER A 77 3.90 -25.38 -5.70
N GLU A 78 3.08 -24.59 -6.37
CA GLU A 78 3.01 -24.48 -7.82
C GLU A 78 3.89 -23.33 -8.36
N GLN A 79 4.03 -23.26 -9.69
CA GLN A 79 4.68 -22.12 -10.35
C GLN A 79 3.61 -21.08 -10.70
N LEU A 80 3.48 -20.06 -9.84
CA LEU A 80 2.52 -18.99 -10.06
C LEU A 80 2.97 -18.00 -11.10
N THR A 81 2.04 -17.55 -11.91
CA THR A 81 2.20 -16.41 -12.83
C THR A 81 2.16 -15.07 -12.05
N PRO A 82 2.60 -13.95 -12.67
CA PRO A 82 2.49 -12.64 -12.03
C PRO A 82 1.08 -12.27 -11.56
N ASP A 83 0.04 -12.62 -12.35
CA ASP A 83 -1.34 -12.31 -11.97
C ASP A 83 -1.85 -13.21 -10.84
N GLU A 84 -1.48 -14.48 -10.82
CA GLU A 84 -1.79 -15.38 -9.71
C GLU A 84 -1.14 -14.94 -8.39
N TRP A 85 0.06 -14.35 -8.43
CA TRP A 85 0.68 -13.73 -7.25
C TRP A 85 -0.13 -12.54 -6.73
N LYS A 86 -0.67 -11.69 -7.62
CA LYS A 86 -1.56 -10.59 -7.22
C LYS A 86 -2.83 -11.12 -6.53
N GLU A 87 -3.45 -12.16 -7.08
CA GLU A 87 -4.65 -12.78 -6.49
C GLU A 87 -4.35 -13.45 -5.15
N LEU A 88 -3.22 -14.14 -5.02
CA LEU A 88 -2.80 -14.74 -3.76
C LEU A 88 -2.59 -13.66 -2.69
N TYR A 89 -1.93 -12.56 -3.04
CA TYR A 89 -1.70 -11.45 -2.11
C TYR A 89 -3.02 -10.78 -1.69
N ARG A 90 -3.95 -10.54 -2.62
CA ARG A 90 -5.31 -10.04 -2.29
C ARG A 90 -6.02 -10.95 -1.30
N ARG A 91 -5.92 -12.25 -1.48
CA ARG A 91 -6.52 -13.25 -0.59
C ARG A 91 -5.90 -13.23 0.81
N LEU A 92 -4.58 -13.14 0.92
CA LEU A 92 -3.89 -13.02 2.20
C LEU A 92 -4.28 -11.73 2.94
N VAL A 93 -4.37 -10.61 2.23
CA VAL A 93 -4.85 -9.35 2.80
C VAL A 93 -6.31 -9.42 3.22
N HIS A 94 -7.17 -10.07 2.44
CA HIS A 94 -8.56 -10.31 2.83
C HIS A 94 -8.64 -11.04 4.18
N TRP A 95 -7.93 -12.15 4.33
CA TRP A 95 -7.94 -12.89 5.59
C TRP A 95 -7.31 -12.12 6.76
N GLU A 96 -6.30 -11.31 6.49
CA GLU A 96 -5.72 -10.45 7.51
C GLU A 96 -6.73 -9.45 8.08
N LEU A 97 -7.56 -8.86 7.24
CA LEU A 97 -8.60 -7.92 7.65
C LEU A 97 -9.77 -8.63 8.36
N GLU A 98 -10.22 -9.76 7.83
CA GLU A 98 -11.33 -10.53 8.40
C GLU A 98 -10.97 -11.10 9.79
N LEU A 99 -9.79 -11.71 9.94
CA LEU A 99 -9.34 -12.26 11.21
C LEU A 99 -9.10 -11.17 12.25
N ALA A 100 -8.50 -10.04 11.86
CA ALA A 100 -8.29 -8.88 12.75
C ALA A 100 -9.62 -8.33 13.30
N SER A 101 -10.68 -8.36 12.51
CA SER A 101 -12.02 -7.90 12.92
C SER A 101 -12.67 -8.81 13.98
N THR A 102 -12.28 -10.08 14.02
CA THR A 102 -12.84 -11.10 14.91
C THR A 102 -11.99 -11.43 16.14
N GLY A 103 -10.73 -10.90 16.21
CA GLY A 103 -9.79 -11.18 17.29
C GLY A 103 -9.44 -12.69 17.35
N SER A 104 -9.06 -13.26 16.22
CA SER A 104 -8.94 -14.70 16.02
C SER A 104 -7.63 -15.28 16.58
N ALA A 105 -7.70 -16.50 17.10
CA ALA A 105 -6.53 -17.33 17.39
C ALA A 105 -5.78 -17.81 16.13
N MET A 106 -6.30 -17.50 14.93
CA MET A 106 -5.69 -17.87 13.65
C MET A 106 -4.62 -16.88 13.18
N ASP A 107 -4.37 -15.79 13.90
CA ASP A 107 -3.41 -14.76 13.51
C ASP A 107 -1.98 -15.31 13.32
N ASP A 108 -1.55 -16.22 14.21
CA ASP A 108 -0.24 -16.87 14.08
C ASP A 108 -0.15 -17.77 12.84
N MET A 109 -1.21 -18.49 12.52
CA MET A 109 -1.26 -19.31 11.30
C MET A 109 -1.17 -18.47 10.04
N LEU A 110 -1.90 -17.35 10.01
CA LEU A 110 -1.84 -16.42 8.89
C LEU A 110 -0.46 -15.78 8.76
N ARG A 111 0.16 -15.40 9.88
CA ARG A 111 1.52 -14.85 9.90
C ARG A 111 2.53 -15.83 9.30
N MET A 112 2.50 -17.10 9.75
CA MET A 112 3.36 -18.15 9.21
C MET A 112 3.13 -18.37 7.70
N GLN A 113 1.86 -18.36 7.26
CA GLN A 113 1.53 -18.51 5.84
C GLN A 113 2.00 -17.32 4.99
N LYS A 114 1.91 -16.10 5.51
CA LYS A 114 2.48 -14.89 4.86
C LYS A 114 4.01 -14.96 4.76
N GLU A 115 4.68 -15.45 5.80
CA GLU A 115 6.15 -15.66 5.77
C GLU A 115 6.56 -16.69 4.71
N GLU A 116 5.85 -17.81 4.61
CA GLU A 116 6.06 -18.82 3.58
C GLU A 116 5.79 -18.26 2.17
N ALA A 117 4.69 -17.53 2.01
CA ALA A 117 4.34 -16.87 0.76
C ALA A 117 5.43 -15.86 0.34
N ASN A 118 5.93 -15.02 1.26
CA ASN A 118 7.01 -14.08 0.99
C ASN A 118 8.34 -14.78 0.63
N ALA A 119 8.66 -15.91 1.28
CA ALA A 119 9.83 -16.69 0.93
C ALA A 119 9.75 -17.28 -0.50
N THR A 120 8.56 -17.73 -0.88
CA THR A 120 8.29 -18.27 -2.24
C THR A 120 8.24 -17.14 -3.27
N PHE A 121 7.61 -16.00 -2.95
CA PHE A 121 7.60 -14.81 -3.78
C PHE A 121 9.00 -14.27 -4.06
N ALA A 122 9.88 -14.25 -3.07
CA ALA A 122 11.26 -13.84 -3.26
C ALA A 122 12.01 -14.74 -4.27
N LYS A 123 11.75 -16.05 -4.25
CA LYS A 123 12.31 -16.98 -5.26
C LYS A 123 11.75 -16.71 -6.65
N PHE A 124 10.46 -16.43 -6.73
CA PHE A 124 9.79 -16.05 -7.98
C PHE A 124 10.39 -14.77 -8.56
N VAL A 125 10.53 -13.71 -7.76
CA VAL A 125 11.15 -12.45 -8.19
C VAL A 125 12.60 -12.67 -8.66
N LYS A 126 13.42 -13.38 -7.88
CA LYS A 126 14.81 -13.70 -8.26
C LYS A 126 14.92 -14.39 -9.62
N ARG A 127 13.94 -15.23 -9.97
CA ARG A 127 13.93 -15.98 -11.24
C ARG A 127 13.52 -15.14 -12.43
N HIS A 128 12.61 -14.18 -12.24
CA HIS A 128 11.93 -13.50 -13.34
C HIS A 128 12.32 -12.03 -13.51
N TYR A 129 12.81 -11.37 -12.47
CA TYR A 129 12.94 -9.92 -12.43
C TYR A 129 13.91 -9.38 -13.48
N GLU A 130 15.07 -10.01 -13.68
CA GLU A 130 16.04 -9.62 -14.70
C GLU A 130 15.42 -9.70 -16.11
N HIS A 131 14.70 -10.80 -16.41
CA HIS A 131 13.99 -10.94 -17.68
C HIS A 131 12.97 -9.82 -17.89
N TRP A 132 12.20 -9.49 -16.86
CA TRP A 132 11.21 -8.38 -16.92
C TRP A 132 11.85 -7.04 -17.22
N VAL A 133 12.99 -6.77 -16.62
CA VAL A 133 13.71 -5.52 -16.84
C VAL A 133 14.23 -5.43 -18.26
N GLN A 134 14.74 -6.54 -18.82
CA GLN A 134 15.33 -6.59 -20.14
C GLN A 134 14.30 -6.71 -21.28
N HIS A 135 13.09 -7.24 -20.99
CA HIS A 135 12.01 -7.47 -21.95
C HIS A 135 10.71 -6.73 -21.54
N PRO A 136 10.65 -5.40 -21.74
CA PRO A 136 9.52 -4.59 -21.29
C PRO A 136 8.15 -4.98 -21.86
N ASP A 137 8.12 -5.59 -23.05
CA ASP A 137 6.87 -5.98 -23.71
C ASP A 137 6.31 -7.32 -23.17
N GLU A 138 7.12 -8.11 -22.48
CA GLU A 138 6.77 -9.43 -21.92
C GLU A 138 6.51 -9.40 -20.40
N ARG A 139 6.77 -8.26 -19.75
CA ARG A 139 6.67 -8.13 -18.31
C ARG A 139 5.26 -7.78 -17.83
N PRO A 140 4.91 -8.10 -16.57
CA PRO A 140 3.72 -7.51 -15.94
C PRO A 140 3.81 -5.99 -15.92
N LEU A 141 2.71 -5.31 -15.57
CA LEU A 141 2.75 -3.86 -15.37
C LEU A 141 3.75 -3.52 -14.25
N MET A 142 4.72 -2.66 -14.56
CA MET A 142 5.73 -2.18 -13.62
C MET A 142 5.77 -0.65 -13.55
N SER A 143 6.48 -0.11 -12.56
CA SER A 143 6.57 1.35 -12.30
C SER A 143 6.82 2.20 -13.56
N PRO A 144 7.77 1.88 -14.46
CA PRO A 144 8.00 2.70 -15.65
C PRO A 144 6.85 2.66 -16.68
N ASP A 145 5.97 1.66 -16.59
CA ASP A 145 4.91 1.44 -17.58
C ASP A 145 3.62 2.19 -17.25
N LEU A 146 3.50 2.71 -16.03
CA LEU A 146 2.24 3.22 -15.47
C LEU A 146 1.62 4.31 -16.35
N PHE A 147 2.39 5.31 -16.75
CA PHE A 147 1.90 6.37 -17.65
C PHE A 147 1.50 5.82 -19.01
N LYS A 148 2.38 5.03 -19.64
CA LYS A 148 2.15 4.47 -20.98
C LYS A 148 0.93 3.56 -21.03
N ARG A 149 0.75 2.69 -20.02
CA ARG A 149 -0.29 1.65 -20.05
C ARG A 149 -1.59 2.07 -19.34
N CYS A 150 -1.54 3.02 -18.40
CA CYS A 150 -2.72 3.38 -17.59
C CYS A 150 -3.20 4.82 -17.80
N ILE A 151 -2.30 5.80 -17.94
CA ILE A 151 -2.67 7.22 -17.99
C ILE A 151 -2.88 7.68 -19.44
N PHE A 152 -1.92 7.45 -20.32
CA PHE A 152 -1.99 7.91 -21.70
C PHE A 152 -3.21 7.40 -22.49
N PRO A 153 -3.66 6.13 -22.36
CA PRO A 153 -4.87 5.69 -23.03
C PRO A 153 -6.12 6.47 -22.62
N ARG A 154 -6.23 6.84 -21.33
CA ARG A 154 -7.36 7.65 -20.82
C ARG A 154 -7.33 9.06 -21.40
N LEU A 155 -6.18 9.71 -21.40
CA LEU A 155 -6.00 11.03 -22.01
C LEU A 155 -6.29 11.00 -23.51
N THR A 156 -5.87 9.96 -24.23
CA THR A 156 -6.16 9.76 -25.66
C THR A 156 -7.67 9.59 -25.91
N ALA A 157 -8.39 8.95 -24.99
CA ALA A 157 -9.84 8.83 -25.03
C ALA A 157 -10.58 10.12 -24.61
N GLY A 158 -9.87 11.23 -24.40
CA GLY A 158 -10.43 12.51 -23.99
C GLY A 158 -10.83 12.60 -22.51
N ARG A 159 -10.47 11.61 -21.69
CA ARG A 159 -10.70 11.65 -20.24
C ARG A 159 -9.65 12.53 -19.56
N LYS A 160 -10.07 13.23 -18.53
CA LYS A 160 -9.16 13.96 -17.64
C LYS A 160 -8.74 13.04 -16.49
N VAL A 161 -7.49 13.13 -16.08
CA VAL A 161 -6.91 12.24 -15.07
C VAL A 161 -6.35 13.02 -13.89
N PHE A 162 -6.72 12.61 -12.67
CA PHE A 162 -6.00 12.90 -11.44
C PHE A 162 -5.21 11.66 -11.03
N LEU A 163 -3.89 11.77 -11.03
CA LEU A 163 -2.99 10.75 -10.49
C LEU A 163 -2.62 11.14 -9.06
N LEU A 164 -3.04 10.33 -8.09
CA LEU A 164 -2.70 10.47 -6.68
C LEU A 164 -1.68 9.39 -6.31
N VAL A 165 -0.45 9.80 -6.02
CA VAL A 165 0.61 8.92 -5.52
C VAL A 165 0.69 9.10 -4.01
N LEU A 166 0.20 8.12 -3.26
CA LEU A 166 0.31 8.07 -1.81
C LEU A 166 1.60 7.31 -1.47
N ASP A 167 2.63 8.03 -1.07
CA ASP A 167 3.95 7.47 -0.76
C ASP A 167 3.87 6.36 0.29
N ASN A 168 4.40 5.18 -0.02
CA ASN A 168 4.43 4.02 0.88
C ASN A 168 3.05 3.44 1.26
N LEU A 169 2.04 3.58 0.39
CA LEU A 169 0.71 3.01 0.64
C LEU A 169 0.70 1.51 0.36
N ARG A 170 0.37 0.70 1.35
CA ARG A 170 0.17 -0.75 1.19
C ARG A 170 -1.26 -1.08 0.76
N TYR A 171 -1.44 -2.24 0.16
CA TYR A 171 -2.75 -2.70 -0.28
C TYR A 171 -3.73 -2.94 0.90
N ASP A 172 -3.26 -3.44 2.04
CA ASP A 172 -4.08 -3.61 3.23
C ASP A 172 -4.55 -2.27 3.83
N GLN A 173 -3.73 -1.22 3.75
CA GLN A 173 -4.12 0.14 4.14
C GLN A 173 -5.15 0.73 3.17
N TRP A 174 -4.97 0.52 1.86
CA TRP A 174 -5.99 0.86 0.87
C TRP A 174 -7.33 0.21 1.20
N ARG A 175 -7.35 -1.09 1.44
CA ARG A 175 -8.56 -1.83 1.80
C ARG A 175 -9.24 -1.28 3.06
N ALA A 176 -8.46 -0.80 4.03
CA ALA A 176 -8.99 -0.19 5.25
C ALA A 176 -9.71 1.16 5.01
N ILE A 177 -9.31 1.92 3.98
CA ILE A 177 -9.88 3.23 3.65
C ILE A 177 -10.89 3.20 2.51
N SER A 178 -10.89 2.18 1.65
CA SER A 178 -11.69 2.11 0.42
C SER A 178 -13.20 2.24 0.68
N GLY A 179 -13.70 1.70 1.78
CA GLY A 179 -15.10 1.80 2.19
C GLY A 179 -15.59 3.24 2.38
N GLU A 180 -14.70 4.17 2.74
CA GLU A 180 -15.03 5.59 2.91
C GLU A 180 -15.29 6.32 1.58
N LEU A 181 -14.92 5.70 0.46
CA LEU A 181 -15.05 6.26 -0.89
C LEU A 181 -16.16 5.57 -1.70
N ALA A 182 -16.70 4.47 -1.21
CA ALA A 182 -17.66 3.64 -1.94
C ALA A 182 -19.00 4.36 -2.26
N ASP A 183 -19.38 5.36 -1.47
CA ASP A 183 -20.59 6.14 -1.70
C ASP A 183 -20.45 7.14 -2.87
N ASP A 184 -19.26 7.68 -3.07
CA ASP A 184 -18.99 8.73 -4.03
C ASP A 184 -18.41 8.19 -5.35
N PHE A 185 -17.80 6.98 -5.34
CA PHE A 185 -17.08 6.43 -6.49
C PHE A 185 -17.43 4.97 -6.79
N ASP A 186 -17.40 4.63 -8.07
CA ASP A 186 -17.20 3.26 -8.54
C ASP A 186 -15.71 2.94 -8.47
N ILE A 187 -15.37 1.86 -7.77
CA ILE A 187 -13.99 1.50 -7.44
C ILE A 187 -13.58 0.27 -8.28
N ASP A 188 -12.51 0.41 -9.05
CA ASP A 188 -11.86 -0.68 -9.77
C ASP A 188 -10.44 -0.88 -9.19
N GLU A 189 -10.19 -2.06 -8.62
CA GLU A 189 -8.97 -2.37 -7.88
C GLU A 189 -8.07 -3.34 -8.65
N ASP A 190 -6.83 -2.93 -8.89
CA ASP A 190 -5.76 -3.82 -9.35
C ASP A 190 -4.49 -3.59 -8.52
N LEU A 191 -3.50 -4.45 -8.74
CA LEU A 191 -2.15 -4.37 -8.22
C LEU A 191 -1.16 -4.33 -9.39
N TYR A 192 -0.02 -3.68 -9.19
CA TYR A 192 1.09 -3.76 -10.14
C TYR A 192 2.41 -4.01 -9.40
N TYR A 193 3.45 -4.34 -10.13
CA TYR A 193 4.77 -4.60 -9.59
C TYR A 193 5.60 -3.32 -9.56
N THR A 194 6.03 -2.89 -8.38
CA THR A 194 7.05 -1.83 -8.32
C THR A 194 8.44 -2.38 -8.61
N ILE A 195 9.37 -1.49 -8.94
CA ILE A 195 10.75 -1.87 -9.24
C ILE A 195 11.60 -1.99 -7.99
N LEU A 196 12.75 -2.66 -8.12
CA LEU A 196 13.81 -2.75 -7.10
C LEU A 196 14.86 -1.65 -7.32
N PRO A 197 15.39 -1.04 -6.25
CA PRO A 197 14.92 -1.09 -4.86
C PRO A 197 13.48 -0.57 -4.72
N THR A 198 12.70 -1.15 -3.81
CA THR A 198 11.37 -0.66 -3.44
C THR A 198 11.50 0.59 -2.55
N ALA A 199 12.01 1.64 -3.14
CA ALA A 199 12.36 2.88 -2.46
C ALA A 199 12.00 4.10 -3.33
N THR A 200 11.57 5.17 -2.67
CA THR A 200 11.02 6.37 -3.29
C THR A 200 11.90 6.94 -4.40
N GLN A 201 13.21 7.05 -4.16
CA GLN A 201 14.18 7.56 -5.14
C GLN A 201 14.17 6.79 -6.46
N TYR A 202 14.04 5.46 -6.39
CA TYR A 202 14.07 4.59 -7.56
C TYR A 202 12.68 4.46 -8.18
N ALA A 203 11.72 4.01 -7.41
CA ALA A 203 10.41 3.63 -7.90
C ALA A 203 9.56 4.82 -8.35
N ARG A 204 9.53 5.92 -7.57
CA ARG A 204 8.72 7.10 -7.93
C ARG A 204 9.31 7.86 -9.12
N ASN A 205 10.63 8.01 -9.16
CA ASN A 205 11.28 8.59 -10.33
C ASN A 205 11.05 7.73 -11.59
N ALA A 206 11.03 6.40 -11.46
CA ALA A 206 10.71 5.51 -12.57
C ALA A 206 9.26 5.67 -13.08
N ILE A 207 8.29 5.85 -12.18
CA ILE A 207 6.89 6.17 -12.55
C ILE A 207 6.85 7.47 -13.37
N PHE A 208 7.47 8.54 -12.87
CA PHE A 208 7.38 9.87 -13.47
C PHE A 208 8.24 10.06 -14.72
N ALA A 209 9.34 9.32 -14.80
CA ALA A 209 10.16 9.31 -16.00
C ALA A 209 9.68 8.32 -17.08
N GLY A 210 8.93 7.26 -16.71
CA GLY A 210 8.65 6.14 -17.60
C GLY A 210 9.93 5.42 -18.08
N LEU A 211 10.93 5.33 -17.20
CA LEU A 211 12.26 4.79 -17.46
C LEU A 211 12.76 4.07 -16.20
N MET A 212 13.66 3.10 -16.41
CA MET A 212 14.39 2.50 -15.31
C MET A 212 15.49 3.45 -14.79
N PRO A 213 15.94 3.31 -13.53
CA PRO A 213 16.86 4.25 -12.87
C PRO A 213 18.15 4.56 -13.66
N LEU A 214 18.80 3.54 -14.22
CA LEU A 214 20.00 3.77 -15.04
C LEU A 214 19.68 4.57 -16.31
N GLN A 215 18.54 4.33 -16.92
CA GLN A 215 18.11 5.08 -18.12
C GLN A 215 17.82 6.55 -17.79
N ILE A 216 17.24 6.83 -16.61
CA ILE A 216 17.05 8.20 -16.12
C ILE A 216 18.39 8.89 -15.97
N LYS A 217 19.34 8.25 -15.28
CA LYS A 217 20.69 8.79 -15.09
C LYS A 217 21.42 9.06 -16.41
N GLN A 218 21.26 8.19 -17.41
CA GLN A 218 21.90 8.34 -18.73
C GLN A 218 21.25 9.43 -19.59
N MET A 219 19.93 9.52 -19.60
CA MET A 219 19.20 10.47 -20.44
C MET A 219 19.08 11.86 -19.81
N TYR A 220 19.00 11.93 -18.49
CA TYR A 220 18.76 13.12 -17.71
C TYR A 220 19.68 13.18 -16.49
N PRO A 221 21.02 13.25 -16.68
CA PRO A 221 21.97 13.17 -15.58
C PRO A 221 21.76 14.25 -14.51
N ASP A 222 21.32 15.45 -14.91
CA ASP A 222 21.05 16.56 -13.99
C ASP A 222 19.77 16.36 -13.14
N LEU A 223 18.93 15.39 -13.48
CA LEU A 223 17.69 15.07 -12.77
C LEU A 223 17.81 13.83 -11.88
N TRP A 224 18.92 13.09 -11.98
CA TRP A 224 19.23 11.94 -11.13
C TRP A 224 20.20 12.36 -10.03
N VAL A 225 19.86 12.02 -8.80
CA VAL A 225 20.73 12.22 -7.63
C VAL A 225 21.21 10.85 -7.17
N ASP A 226 22.51 10.68 -6.99
CA ASP A 226 23.09 9.39 -6.59
C ASP A 226 22.83 9.08 -5.10
N GLU A 227 22.95 7.80 -4.72
CA GLU A 227 22.64 7.31 -3.37
C GLU A 227 23.54 7.95 -2.30
N GLU A 228 24.75 8.33 -2.67
CA GLU A 228 25.74 8.93 -1.77
C GLU A 228 25.40 10.39 -1.39
N GLU A 229 24.48 11.03 -2.11
CA GLU A 229 24.02 12.38 -1.82
C GLU A 229 22.88 12.36 -0.81
N ASP A 230 22.97 13.18 0.23
CA ASP A 230 22.00 13.18 1.33
C ASP A 230 20.68 13.88 0.97
N GLU A 231 20.71 14.83 0.02
CA GLU A 231 19.57 15.67 -0.33
C GLU A 231 19.22 15.62 -1.82
N GLY A 232 18.01 16.02 -2.17
CA GLY A 232 17.61 16.28 -3.55
C GLY A 232 17.05 15.09 -4.32
N LYS A 233 17.01 13.90 -3.77
CA LYS A 233 16.67 12.64 -4.48
C LYS A 233 15.31 12.63 -5.18
N ASN A 234 14.36 13.45 -4.74
CA ASN A 234 12.99 13.51 -5.25
C ASN A 234 12.51 14.96 -5.48
N LEU A 235 13.39 15.85 -5.89
CA LEU A 235 13.05 17.24 -6.19
C LEU A 235 12.71 17.47 -7.67
N ASN A 236 13.11 16.58 -8.56
CA ASN A 236 13.01 16.74 -10.00
C ASN A 236 11.79 16.03 -10.63
N GLU A 237 10.84 15.58 -9.82
CA GLU A 237 9.69 14.78 -10.24
C GLU A 237 8.85 15.47 -11.32
N LYS A 238 8.58 16.79 -11.18
CA LYS A 238 7.86 17.57 -12.20
C LYS A 238 8.58 17.61 -13.55
N ALA A 239 9.90 17.76 -13.54
CA ALA A 239 10.72 17.77 -14.75
C ALA A 239 10.72 16.39 -15.43
N LEU A 240 10.78 15.30 -14.65
CA LEU A 240 10.70 13.93 -15.18
C LEU A 240 9.36 13.66 -15.87
N ILE A 241 8.24 14.13 -15.32
CA ILE A 241 6.93 14.05 -15.97
C ILE A 241 6.92 14.82 -17.29
N ALA A 242 7.45 16.05 -17.30
CA ALA A 242 7.52 16.88 -18.51
C ALA A 242 8.31 16.17 -19.63
N HIS A 243 9.48 15.62 -19.30
CA HIS A 243 10.30 14.87 -20.26
C HIS A 243 9.63 13.56 -20.71
N GLN A 244 8.87 12.90 -19.84
CA GLN A 244 8.11 11.73 -20.23
C GLN A 244 7.03 12.09 -21.26
N LEU A 245 6.25 13.15 -21.02
CA LEU A 245 5.24 13.63 -21.94
C LEU A 245 5.86 14.01 -23.30
N GLU A 246 6.96 14.76 -23.29
CA GLU A 246 7.70 15.16 -24.50
C GLU A 246 8.19 13.94 -25.31
N ARG A 247 8.80 12.94 -24.65
CA ARG A 247 9.30 11.71 -25.28
C ARG A 247 8.21 10.91 -25.96
N PHE A 248 6.99 10.92 -25.39
CA PHE A 248 5.80 10.31 -26.00
C PHE A 248 5.03 11.26 -26.93
N ARG A 249 5.60 12.44 -27.27
CA ARG A 249 4.99 13.46 -28.14
C ARG A 249 3.60 13.91 -27.66
N ARG A 250 3.41 13.93 -26.34
CA ARG A 250 2.19 14.37 -25.68
C ARG A 250 2.22 15.88 -25.47
N ARG A 251 1.07 16.55 -25.67
CA ARG A 251 0.93 18.01 -25.56
C ARG A 251 0.00 18.44 -24.43
N GLU A 252 -0.46 17.51 -23.64
CA GLU A 252 -1.35 17.79 -22.52
C GLU A 252 -0.63 18.67 -21.50
N GLN A 253 -1.33 19.71 -21.08
CA GLN A 253 -0.91 20.48 -19.92
C GLN A 253 -1.12 19.65 -18.66
N PHE A 254 -0.18 19.72 -17.74
CA PHE A 254 -0.26 19.03 -16.47
C PHE A 254 0.09 19.93 -15.30
N THR A 255 -0.44 19.60 -14.13
CA THR A 255 -0.04 20.16 -12.84
C THR A 255 0.67 19.10 -12.01
N TYR A 256 1.54 19.54 -11.11
CA TYR A 256 2.23 18.69 -10.15
C TYR A 256 2.26 19.38 -8.79
N HIS A 257 1.80 18.67 -7.77
CA HIS A 257 1.78 19.13 -6.37
C HIS A 257 2.27 18.05 -5.44
N LYS A 258 3.05 18.44 -4.44
CA LYS A 258 3.55 17.57 -3.37
C LYS A 258 2.99 18.06 -2.03
N LEU A 259 2.25 17.19 -1.36
CA LEU A 259 1.50 17.49 -0.14
C LEU A 259 2.15 16.76 1.03
N ASN A 260 2.86 17.51 1.87
CA ASN A 260 3.59 16.94 3.00
C ASN A 260 2.79 17.01 4.31
N ASP A 261 1.77 17.87 4.37
CA ASP A 261 0.97 18.10 5.57
C ASP A 261 -0.48 18.49 5.26
N SER A 262 -1.31 18.55 6.28
CA SER A 262 -2.73 18.91 6.16
C SER A 262 -2.95 20.37 5.74
N GLN A 263 -1.99 21.27 5.98
CA GLN A 263 -2.09 22.66 5.55
C GLN A 263 -1.94 22.77 4.03
N ALA A 264 -1.00 22.04 3.45
CA ALA A 264 -0.83 21.96 1.99
C ALA A 264 -2.10 21.40 1.31
N VAL A 265 -2.74 20.39 1.90
CA VAL A 265 -4.04 19.87 1.41
C VAL A 265 -5.12 20.92 1.49
N SER A 266 -5.23 21.66 2.60
CA SER A 266 -6.23 22.72 2.78
C SER A 266 -6.04 23.86 1.77
N GLN A 267 -4.79 24.24 1.48
CA GLN A 267 -4.48 25.23 0.43
C GLN A 267 -4.89 24.74 -0.96
N LEU A 268 -4.59 23.47 -1.28
CA LEU A 268 -4.99 22.86 -2.54
C LEU A 268 -6.51 22.87 -2.74
N LEU A 269 -7.27 22.58 -1.68
CA LEU A 269 -8.74 22.59 -1.71
C LEU A 269 -9.32 23.94 -2.16
N THR A 270 -8.68 25.06 -1.79
CA THR A 270 -9.13 26.39 -2.21
C THR A 270 -8.96 26.64 -3.70
N GLN A 271 -8.04 25.89 -4.34
CA GLN A 271 -7.65 26.06 -5.74
C GLN A 271 -8.17 24.95 -6.65
N ILE A 272 -8.84 23.92 -6.11
CA ILE A 272 -9.16 22.70 -6.84
C ILE A 272 -9.95 22.92 -8.13
N LYS A 273 -10.81 23.94 -8.16
CA LYS A 273 -11.60 24.32 -9.35
C LYS A 273 -10.72 24.84 -10.49
N GLN A 274 -9.52 25.36 -10.19
CA GLN A 274 -8.58 25.85 -11.21
C GLN A 274 -7.96 24.69 -11.99
N PHE A 275 -7.89 23.51 -11.37
CA PHE A 275 -7.38 22.30 -12.02
C PHE A 275 -8.37 21.70 -13.02
N ALA A 276 -9.65 22.12 -12.99
CA ALA A 276 -10.67 21.62 -13.90
C ALA A 276 -10.37 21.87 -15.39
N ALA A 277 -9.51 22.84 -15.69
CA ALA A 277 -9.05 23.13 -17.06
C ALA A 277 -7.91 22.21 -17.54
N THR A 278 -7.21 21.52 -16.62
CA THR A 278 -6.01 20.73 -16.91
C THR A 278 -6.37 19.27 -17.13
N SER A 279 -5.82 18.65 -18.18
CA SER A 279 -6.15 17.26 -18.53
C SER A 279 -5.48 16.23 -17.60
N LEU A 280 -4.31 16.55 -17.06
CA LEU A 280 -3.53 15.69 -16.17
C LEU A 280 -3.12 16.46 -14.92
N ASN A 281 -3.53 15.97 -13.76
CA ASN A 281 -3.09 16.52 -12.48
C ASN A 281 -2.40 15.43 -11.68
N VAL A 282 -1.22 15.70 -11.16
CA VAL A 282 -0.42 14.77 -10.38
C VAL A 282 -0.25 15.31 -8.97
N LEU A 283 -0.64 14.50 -8.00
CA LEU A 283 -0.58 14.79 -6.57
C LEU A 283 0.25 13.72 -5.87
N VAL A 284 1.29 14.12 -5.16
CA VAL A 284 2.08 13.24 -4.29
C VAL A 284 1.72 13.56 -2.84
N ILE A 285 1.38 12.54 -2.06
CA ILE A 285 0.98 12.66 -0.65
C ILE A 285 1.90 11.80 0.20
N ASN A 286 2.73 12.43 1.03
CA ASN A 286 3.81 11.75 1.77
C ASN A 286 3.43 11.30 3.18
N PHE A 287 2.17 11.41 3.60
CA PHE A 287 1.77 11.17 4.99
C PHE A 287 2.13 9.78 5.51
N ILE A 288 1.89 8.72 4.72
CA ILE A 288 2.10 7.33 5.19
C ILE A 288 3.58 7.03 5.34
N ASP A 289 4.41 7.54 4.43
CA ASP A 289 5.86 7.41 4.54
C ASP A 289 6.40 8.18 5.75
N ILE A 290 5.96 9.41 5.96
CA ILE A 290 6.30 10.21 7.15
C ILE A 290 5.91 9.48 8.44
N LEU A 291 4.73 8.84 8.47
CA LEU A 291 4.27 8.03 9.61
C LEU A 291 5.19 6.81 9.84
N SER A 292 5.62 6.15 8.77
CA SER A 292 6.56 5.02 8.84
C SER A 292 7.90 5.42 9.46
N HIS A 293 8.45 6.55 9.02
CA HIS A 293 9.69 7.12 9.57
C HIS A 293 9.51 7.57 11.02
N ALA A 294 8.46 8.33 11.32
CA ALA A 294 8.16 8.78 12.69
C ALA A 294 7.99 7.59 13.66
N ARG A 295 7.43 6.47 13.21
CA ARG A 295 7.33 5.23 14.00
C ARG A 295 8.71 4.65 14.31
N THR A 296 9.63 4.69 13.39
CA THR A 296 11.01 4.20 13.61
C THR A 296 11.75 5.09 14.62
N GLU A 297 11.57 6.40 14.55
CA GLU A 297 12.31 7.40 15.32
C GLU A 297 11.67 7.68 16.70
N SER A 298 10.34 7.65 16.80
CA SER A 298 9.60 8.01 18.02
C SER A 298 9.08 6.79 18.76
N ARG A 299 9.49 6.61 20.02
CA ARG A 299 8.98 5.56 20.89
C ARG A 299 7.45 5.63 21.07
N MET A 300 6.90 6.84 21.22
CA MET A 300 5.46 7.03 21.39
C MET A 300 4.69 6.56 20.15
N VAL A 301 5.15 6.93 18.94
CA VAL A 301 4.51 6.50 17.68
C VAL A 301 4.64 4.99 17.49
N ARG A 302 5.76 4.41 17.91
CA ARG A 302 5.98 2.95 17.89
C ARG A 302 5.01 2.20 18.78
N GLU A 303 4.72 2.70 19.97
CA GLU A 303 3.72 2.12 20.87
C GLU A 303 2.30 2.23 20.30
N LEU A 304 1.94 3.36 19.69
CA LEU A 304 0.63 3.58 19.06
C LEU A 304 0.41 2.74 17.79
N ALA A 305 1.46 2.55 16.98
CA ALA A 305 1.43 1.81 15.72
C ALA A 305 2.14 0.44 15.85
N GLY A 306 2.10 -0.20 17.01
CA GLY A 306 2.88 -1.40 17.35
C GLY A 306 2.53 -2.66 16.56
N SER A 307 1.34 -2.75 15.99
CA SER A 307 0.87 -3.88 15.19
C SER A 307 0.44 -3.47 13.79
N GLU A 308 0.31 -4.44 12.88
CA GLU A 308 -0.26 -4.24 11.55
C GLU A 308 -1.65 -3.58 11.61
N GLY A 309 -2.52 -4.07 12.49
CA GLY A 309 -3.86 -3.53 12.69
C GLY A 309 -3.85 -2.08 13.21
N ALA A 310 -2.95 -1.76 14.14
CA ALA A 310 -2.80 -0.40 14.65
C ALA A 310 -2.29 0.56 13.58
N TYR A 311 -1.34 0.11 12.74
CA TYR A 311 -0.81 0.90 11.63
C TYR A 311 -1.89 1.21 10.58
N ARG A 312 -2.73 0.21 10.22
CA ARG A 312 -3.92 0.42 9.39
C ARG A 312 -4.91 1.39 10.03
N GLY A 313 -5.17 1.23 11.32
CA GLY A 313 -6.09 2.10 12.08
C GLY A 313 -5.69 3.56 12.07
N ILE A 314 -4.39 3.86 12.19
CA ILE A 314 -3.88 5.23 12.09
C ILE A 314 -4.09 5.78 10.68
N THR A 315 -3.81 4.99 9.64
CA THR A 315 -4.06 5.38 8.24
C THR A 315 -5.54 5.69 8.01
N GLN A 316 -6.44 4.86 8.51
CA GLN A 316 -7.88 5.07 8.43
C GLN A 316 -8.32 6.34 9.18
N SER A 317 -7.80 6.55 10.39
CA SER A 317 -8.08 7.74 11.19
C SER A 317 -7.61 9.01 10.49
N TRP A 318 -6.39 8.99 9.93
CA TRP A 318 -5.87 10.09 9.13
C TRP A 318 -6.79 10.39 7.94
N PHE A 319 -7.16 9.39 7.16
CA PHE A 319 -8.03 9.59 6.00
C PHE A 319 -9.37 10.21 6.39
N LYS A 320 -9.96 9.75 7.50
CA LYS A 320 -11.28 10.15 7.99
C LYS A 320 -11.34 11.57 8.56
N HIS A 321 -10.29 11.97 9.29
CA HIS A 321 -10.29 13.18 10.14
C HIS A 321 -9.40 14.31 9.61
N THR A 322 -8.81 14.16 8.41
CA THR A 322 -8.04 15.21 7.77
C THR A 322 -8.74 15.76 6.53
N PRO A 323 -8.27 16.88 5.95
CA PRO A 323 -8.83 17.45 4.72
C PRO A 323 -8.77 16.52 3.49
N ILE A 324 -8.04 15.40 3.55
CA ILE A 324 -7.93 14.43 2.47
C ILE A 324 -9.31 13.89 2.04
N ARG A 325 -10.18 13.54 2.99
CA ARG A 325 -11.54 13.09 2.66
C ARG A 325 -12.33 14.16 1.90
N GLN A 326 -12.17 15.43 2.29
CA GLN A 326 -12.82 16.55 1.60
C GLN A 326 -12.26 16.71 0.17
N LEU A 327 -10.94 16.49 -0.02
CA LEU A 327 -10.31 16.49 -1.34
C LEU A 327 -11.00 15.48 -2.27
N PHE A 328 -11.16 14.24 -1.83
CA PHE A 328 -11.84 13.21 -2.63
C PHE A 328 -13.28 13.59 -2.98
N ARG A 329 -14.05 14.16 -2.05
CA ARG A 329 -15.42 14.63 -2.32
C ARG A 329 -15.45 15.72 -3.38
N GLN A 330 -14.55 16.69 -3.32
CA GLN A 330 -14.47 17.74 -4.34
C GLN A 330 -13.99 17.19 -5.69
N LEU A 331 -13.10 16.19 -5.71
CA LEU A 331 -12.68 15.52 -6.94
C LEU A 331 -13.82 14.72 -7.57
N ALA A 332 -14.74 14.17 -6.78
CA ALA A 332 -15.91 13.49 -7.29
C ALA A 332 -16.86 14.42 -8.11
N GLU A 333 -16.84 15.72 -7.80
CA GLU A 333 -17.66 16.73 -8.51
C GLU A 333 -17.04 17.16 -9.86
N LEU A 334 -15.79 16.81 -10.13
CA LEU A 334 -15.00 17.35 -11.26
C LEU A 334 -14.97 16.45 -12.51
N ASP A 335 -15.66 15.34 -12.55
CA ASP A 335 -15.68 14.36 -13.67
C ASP A 335 -14.28 13.97 -14.18
N TYR A 336 -13.38 13.60 -13.27
CA TYR A 336 -12.07 13.04 -13.56
C TYR A 336 -12.04 11.53 -13.32
N ASP A 337 -11.23 10.81 -14.09
CA ASP A 337 -10.77 9.50 -13.67
C ASP A 337 -9.65 9.71 -12.63
N LEU A 338 -9.90 9.30 -11.38
CA LEU A 338 -8.88 9.34 -10.35
C LEU A 338 -8.14 8.02 -10.33
N ILE A 339 -6.82 8.09 -10.42
CA ILE A 339 -5.94 6.93 -10.28
C ILE A 339 -5.18 7.10 -8.98
N ILE A 340 -5.41 6.21 -8.03
CA ILE A 340 -4.64 6.13 -6.79
C ILE A 340 -3.62 5.03 -6.93
N THR A 341 -2.37 5.35 -6.59
CA THR A 341 -1.28 4.41 -6.56
C THR A 341 -0.25 4.80 -5.51
N THR A 342 0.83 4.05 -5.46
CA THR A 342 2.02 4.32 -4.66
C THR A 342 3.27 3.95 -5.46
N ASP A 343 4.41 4.38 -5.02
CA ASP A 343 5.72 4.01 -5.56
C ASP A 343 6.21 2.67 -4.99
N HIS A 344 5.98 2.40 -3.72
CA HIS A 344 6.30 1.14 -3.03
C HIS A 344 5.41 0.97 -1.80
N GLY A 345 5.43 -0.23 -1.23
CA GLY A 345 4.90 -0.46 0.10
C GLY A 345 6.02 -0.69 1.13
N SER A 346 5.66 -1.21 2.29
CA SER A 346 6.59 -1.56 3.36
C SER A 346 6.18 -2.85 4.05
N ILE A 347 7.15 -3.53 4.66
CA ILE A 347 6.94 -4.74 5.44
C ILE A 347 7.40 -4.55 6.88
N LYS A 348 6.67 -5.13 7.82
CA LYS A 348 7.09 -5.22 9.21
C LYS A 348 8.26 -6.20 9.32
N VAL A 349 9.43 -5.73 9.79
CA VAL A 349 10.64 -6.53 9.86
C VAL A 349 10.91 -7.03 11.27
N ASP A 350 11.32 -8.30 11.40
CA ASP A 350 11.62 -8.93 12.68
C ASP A 350 12.81 -9.91 12.61
N GLN A 351 13.36 -10.19 11.42
CA GLN A 351 14.47 -11.11 11.22
C GLN A 351 15.74 -10.35 10.83
N PRO A 352 16.68 -10.13 11.77
CA PRO A 352 17.92 -9.45 11.45
C PRO A 352 18.86 -10.34 10.63
N SER A 353 19.46 -9.76 9.59
CA SER A 353 20.54 -10.37 8.81
C SER A 353 21.79 -9.49 8.92
N LYS A 354 22.91 -10.12 9.31
CA LYS A 354 24.18 -9.42 9.48
C LYS A 354 24.80 -9.09 8.13
N VAL A 355 25.11 -7.81 7.93
CA VAL A 355 25.81 -7.33 6.74
C VAL A 355 27.05 -6.53 7.13
N VAL A 356 28.16 -6.80 6.47
CA VAL A 356 29.41 -6.04 6.58
C VAL A 356 29.68 -5.42 5.22
N GLY A 357 30.12 -4.18 5.18
CA GLY A 357 30.50 -3.47 3.96
C GLY A 357 31.41 -2.30 4.25
N ASP A 358 31.89 -1.66 3.21
CA ASP A 358 32.73 -0.46 3.30
C ASP A 358 31.97 0.71 3.94
N ARG A 359 32.69 1.77 4.34
CA ARG A 359 32.11 2.96 5.01
C ARG A 359 31.06 3.71 4.17
N ASN A 360 31.11 3.58 2.85
CA ASN A 360 30.22 4.28 1.91
C ASN A 360 28.97 3.45 1.53
N VAL A 361 28.60 2.45 2.32
CA VAL A 361 27.37 1.68 2.11
C VAL A 361 26.18 2.50 2.62
N ASN A 362 25.13 2.56 1.83
CA ASN A 362 23.90 3.29 2.20
C ASN A 362 23.28 2.80 3.52
N THR A 363 22.49 3.64 4.15
CA THR A 363 21.89 3.38 5.47
C THR A 363 20.60 2.56 5.43
N ASN A 364 19.99 2.35 4.26
CA ASN A 364 18.74 1.62 4.14
C ASN A 364 18.83 0.21 4.72
N LEU A 365 17.76 -0.27 5.35
CA LEU A 365 17.74 -1.55 6.06
C LEU A 365 17.30 -2.74 5.20
N ARG A 366 16.76 -2.48 4.00
CA ARG A 366 16.20 -3.51 3.13
C ARG A 366 16.99 -3.71 1.85
N TYR A 367 17.84 -2.75 1.47
CA TYR A 367 18.82 -2.92 0.41
C TYR A 367 20.15 -2.27 0.76
N LYS A 368 21.21 -2.79 0.21
CA LYS A 368 22.53 -2.19 0.32
C LYS A 368 23.16 -2.08 -1.06
N LEU A 369 23.81 -0.97 -1.26
CA LEU A 369 24.63 -0.66 -2.42
C LEU A 369 26.05 -0.42 -1.95
N GLY A 370 27.02 -1.16 -2.44
CA GLY A 370 28.39 -0.98 -2.00
C GLY A 370 29.36 -2.02 -2.56
N ARG A 371 30.61 -1.91 -2.11
CA ARG A 371 31.68 -2.87 -2.41
C ARG A 371 31.94 -3.77 -1.23
N ASN A 372 32.52 -4.94 -1.49
CA ASN A 372 32.98 -5.89 -0.47
C ASN A 372 31.87 -6.24 0.54
N LEU A 373 30.63 -6.34 0.07
CA LEU A 373 29.52 -6.72 0.92
C LEU A 373 29.66 -8.19 1.33
N SER A 374 29.63 -8.44 2.64
CA SER A 374 29.62 -9.79 3.23
C SER A 374 28.31 -10.01 3.96
N TYR A 375 27.62 -11.08 3.62
CA TYR A 375 26.25 -11.40 4.07
C TYR A 375 25.98 -12.89 3.93
N ASN A 376 24.89 -13.36 4.51
CA ASN A 376 24.39 -14.71 4.25
C ASN A 376 23.61 -14.72 2.91
N ALA A 377 24.11 -15.46 1.94
CA ALA A 377 23.52 -15.54 0.59
C ALA A 377 22.06 -16.04 0.56
N LYS A 378 21.62 -16.78 1.58
CA LYS A 378 20.23 -17.27 1.69
C LYS A 378 19.23 -16.16 2.04
N ASP A 379 19.70 -15.07 2.66
CA ASP A 379 18.87 -14.00 3.18
C ASP A 379 18.63 -12.89 2.16
N VAL A 380 19.35 -12.91 1.03
CA VAL A 380 19.41 -11.81 0.08
C VAL A 380 19.12 -12.23 -1.36
N TYR A 381 18.74 -11.27 -2.17
CA TYR A 381 18.92 -11.28 -3.61
C TYR A 381 20.14 -10.43 -3.95
N GLU A 382 21.21 -11.06 -4.39
CA GLU A 382 22.44 -10.39 -4.79
C GLU A 382 22.42 -10.04 -6.28
N VAL A 383 22.82 -8.81 -6.61
CA VAL A 383 22.97 -8.31 -7.98
C VAL A 383 24.38 -7.77 -8.15
N ARG A 384 25.25 -8.58 -8.73
CA ARG A 384 26.67 -8.23 -9.00
C ARG A 384 26.85 -7.35 -10.22
N GLU A 385 25.90 -7.42 -11.15
CA GLU A 385 25.87 -6.65 -12.38
C GLU A 385 24.63 -5.73 -12.37
N PRO A 386 24.67 -4.59 -11.66
CA PRO A 386 23.53 -3.67 -11.54
C PRO A 386 22.95 -3.22 -12.89
N LYS A 387 23.80 -3.11 -13.91
CA LYS A 387 23.37 -2.74 -15.27
C LYS A 387 22.41 -3.76 -15.89
N ALA A 388 22.49 -5.04 -15.51
CA ALA A 388 21.53 -6.05 -15.96
C ALA A 388 20.10 -5.77 -15.47
N LEU A 389 19.98 -5.11 -14.33
CA LEU A 389 18.70 -4.63 -13.78
C LEU A 389 18.44 -3.13 -14.07
N LEU A 390 19.20 -2.52 -14.98
CA LEU A 390 19.12 -1.09 -15.30
C LEU A 390 19.21 -0.21 -14.03
N LEU A 391 20.08 -0.60 -13.09
CA LEU A 391 20.39 0.15 -11.88
C LEU A 391 21.69 0.93 -12.06
N PRO A 392 21.81 2.14 -11.47
CA PRO A 392 23.04 2.90 -11.45
C PRO A 392 24.16 2.12 -10.76
N GLN A 393 25.35 2.19 -11.33
CA GLN A 393 26.56 1.56 -10.80
C GLN A 393 27.65 2.62 -10.70
N PRO A 394 27.82 3.26 -9.53
CA PRO A 394 28.80 4.34 -9.35
C PRO A 394 30.24 3.89 -9.68
N ILE A 395 30.60 2.67 -9.30
CA ILE A 395 31.92 2.07 -9.52
C ILE A 395 31.72 0.61 -9.98
N LEU A 396 32.59 0.12 -10.87
CA LEU A 396 32.50 -1.22 -11.47
C LEU A 396 32.35 -2.38 -10.47
N SER A 397 32.91 -2.25 -9.27
CA SER A 397 32.84 -3.26 -8.20
C SER A 397 31.64 -3.12 -7.29
N THR A 398 30.73 -2.18 -7.56
CA THR A 398 29.51 -1.98 -6.77
C THR A 398 28.49 -3.07 -7.08
N ALA A 399 27.97 -3.69 -6.02
CA ALA A 399 26.85 -4.63 -6.07
C ALA A 399 25.66 -4.11 -5.27
N TYR A 400 24.47 -4.60 -5.59
CA TYR A 400 23.26 -4.43 -4.79
C TYR A 400 22.93 -5.74 -4.09
N ILE A 401 22.44 -5.63 -2.87
CA ILE A 401 21.77 -6.73 -2.19
C ILE A 401 20.41 -6.28 -1.67
N PHE A 402 19.40 -7.12 -1.82
CA PHE A 402 18.04 -6.88 -1.38
C PHE A 402 17.66 -7.89 -0.31
N ALA A 403 17.17 -7.46 0.82
CA ALA A 403 16.60 -8.33 1.84
C ALA A 403 15.31 -8.96 1.34
N THR A 404 15.07 -10.22 1.72
CA THR A 404 13.88 -10.97 1.31
C THR A 404 12.96 -11.25 2.50
N GLY A 405 11.65 -11.26 2.27
CA GLY A 405 10.66 -11.46 3.33
C GLY A 405 10.76 -10.38 4.41
N ASN A 406 10.61 -10.76 5.66
CA ASN A 406 10.63 -9.87 6.83
C ASN A 406 12.03 -9.58 7.40
N ARG A 407 13.09 -9.81 6.60
CA ARG A 407 14.49 -9.56 7.01
C ARG A 407 14.85 -8.10 6.95
N PHE A 408 15.81 -7.69 7.79
CA PHE A 408 16.46 -6.39 7.71
C PHE A 408 17.97 -6.50 7.97
N PHE A 409 18.74 -5.59 7.41
CA PHE A 409 20.18 -5.60 7.53
C PHE A 409 20.64 -4.86 8.77
N ALA A 410 21.53 -5.49 9.54
CA ALA A 410 22.17 -4.89 10.70
C ALA A 410 23.69 -5.03 10.62
N TYR A 411 24.41 -3.94 10.95
CA TYR A 411 25.86 -3.96 11.00
C TYR A 411 26.37 -4.65 12.26
N PRO A 412 27.59 -5.27 12.20
CA PRO A 412 28.17 -5.96 13.36
C PRO A 412 28.43 -5.05 14.56
N ASN A 413 28.82 -3.80 14.30
CA ASN A 413 29.07 -2.83 15.35
C ASN A 413 27.76 -2.45 16.03
N ASN A 414 27.67 -2.64 17.34
CA ASN A 414 26.44 -2.44 18.13
C ASN A 414 25.23 -3.29 17.62
N TYR A 415 25.50 -4.49 17.10
CA TYR A 415 24.51 -5.35 16.48
C TYR A 415 23.24 -5.51 17.31
N ASN A 416 23.37 -5.88 18.59
CA ASN A 416 22.22 -6.10 19.46
C ASN A 416 21.38 -4.82 19.68
N HIS A 417 22.02 -3.66 19.72
CA HIS A 417 21.33 -2.38 19.82
C HIS A 417 20.49 -2.11 18.57
N TYR A 418 21.07 -2.26 17.37
CA TYR A 418 20.36 -2.04 16.12
C TYR A 418 19.26 -3.08 15.89
N VAL A 419 19.50 -4.34 16.27
CA VAL A 419 18.48 -5.38 16.21
C VAL A 419 17.28 -5.00 17.08
N GLN A 420 17.49 -4.61 18.33
CA GLN A 420 16.44 -4.15 19.22
C GLN A 420 15.72 -2.90 18.71
N TYR A 421 16.45 -1.98 18.10
CA TYR A 421 15.91 -0.71 17.63
C TYR A 421 15.01 -0.88 16.41
N TYR A 422 15.39 -1.74 15.46
CA TYR A 422 14.68 -1.90 14.18
C TYR A 422 13.69 -3.07 14.13
N THR A 423 13.79 -4.04 15.04
CA THR A 423 12.79 -5.11 15.14
C THR A 423 11.39 -4.52 15.33
N ASP A 424 10.42 -5.09 14.65
CA ASP A 424 9.01 -4.65 14.65
C ASP A 424 8.77 -3.26 14.03
N THR A 425 9.70 -2.71 13.24
CA THR A 425 9.47 -1.50 12.45
C THR A 425 9.01 -1.84 11.03
N PHE A 426 8.37 -0.88 10.33
CA PHE A 426 8.03 -1.01 8.92
C PHE A 426 9.18 -0.45 8.09
N GLN A 427 9.67 -1.26 7.17
CA GLN A 427 10.81 -0.92 6.32
C GLN A 427 10.50 -1.26 4.87
N HIS A 428 11.21 -0.62 3.94
CA HIS A 428 11.06 -0.81 2.51
C HIS A 428 12.42 -0.76 1.80
N GLY A 429 12.48 -1.25 0.58
CA GLY A 429 13.70 -1.30 -0.24
C GLY A 429 14.04 -2.70 -0.74
N GLY A 430 13.43 -3.75 -0.19
CA GLY A 430 13.70 -5.15 -0.48
C GLY A 430 12.59 -5.86 -1.25
N ILE A 431 12.52 -7.18 -1.05
CA ILE A 431 11.59 -8.07 -1.74
C ILE A 431 10.61 -8.68 -0.75
N SER A 432 9.38 -8.23 -0.83
CA SER A 432 8.20 -8.84 -0.23
C SER A 432 6.97 -8.52 -1.06
N MET A 433 5.88 -9.24 -0.86
CA MET A 433 4.61 -8.92 -1.51
C MET A 433 4.12 -7.53 -1.09
N GLU A 434 4.26 -7.18 0.19
CA GLU A 434 3.85 -5.90 0.76
C GLU A 434 4.60 -4.71 0.16
N GLU A 435 5.88 -4.89 -0.19
CA GLU A 435 6.70 -3.84 -0.81
C GLU A 435 6.47 -3.74 -2.32
N MET A 436 6.30 -4.88 -3.02
CA MET A 436 6.35 -4.96 -4.48
C MET A 436 4.98 -5.01 -5.16
N LEU A 437 3.97 -5.62 -4.55
CA LEU A 437 2.61 -5.71 -5.10
C LEU A 437 1.78 -4.54 -4.56
N VAL A 438 1.81 -3.45 -5.30
CA VAL A 438 1.28 -2.17 -4.82
C VAL A 438 -0.06 -1.81 -5.50
N PRO A 439 -0.95 -1.07 -4.81
CA PRO A 439 -2.27 -0.74 -5.32
C PRO A 439 -2.23 0.13 -6.59
N LEU A 440 -3.10 -0.20 -7.52
CA LEU A 440 -3.45 0.60 -8.68
C LEU A 440 -4.97 0.68 -8.77
N ILE A 441 -5.52 1.76 -8.28
CA ILE A 441 -6.95 1.93 -8.07
C ILE A 441 -7.49 2.98 -9.03
N THR A 442 -8.56 2.64 -9.72
CA THR A 442 -9.30 3.60 -10.55
C THR A 442 -10.61 3.93 -9.86
N LEU A 443 -10.83 5.21 -9.58
CA LEU A 443 -12.08 5.72 -9.05
C LEU A 443 -12.80 6.53 -10.12
N ARG A 444 -14.04 6.19 -10.40
CA ARG A 444 -14.93 6.97 -11.29
C ARG A 444 -16.05 7.56 -10.45
N PRO A 445 -16.28 8.89 -10.52
CA PRO A 445 -17.38 9.52 -9.80
C PRO A 445 -18.71 8.87 -10.18
N LYS A 446 -19.52 8.51 -9.19
CA LYS A 446 -20.90 8.07 -9.41
C LYS A 446 -21.71 9.25 -9.91
N ARG A 447 -22.42 9.07 -11.01
CA ARG A 447 -23.38 10.07 -11.50
C ARG A 447 -24.52 10.13 -10.49
N ARG A 448 -24.67 11.27 -9.84
CA ARG A 448 -25.84 11.58 -9.01
C ARG A 448 -27.03 11.97 -9.88
#